data_00ad45943da0c17e73c0c6662dedac1f
#
_entry.id   00ad45943da0c17e73c0c6662dedac1f
#
_cell.length_a   1.000
_cell.length_b   1.000
_cell.length_c   1.000
_cell.angle_alpha   90.00
_cell.angle_beta   90.00
_cell.angle_gamma   90.00
#
_symmetry.space_group_name_H-M   'P 1'
#
loop_
_entity.id
_entity.type
_entity.pdbx_description
1 polymer ?
#
loop_
_entity_poly.entity_id
_entity_poly.type
_entity_poly.pdbx_seq_one_letter_code
_entity_poly.pdbx_strand_id
1 'polypeptide(L)'
;MRPTIEIAIPVYDEEATLAASVRRLDAFCGDHLPYSFRIVIADNASLDRTREIGEALAAELPSVAYVRLGEKGRGRALRRVWSRSDADVLAYMDVDLSTGLEALLPLVAPLISGHSDLAIGTRLARGARVVRGPRREVISRIYNRLLHLSLRSRFSDAQCGFKAGRAATIKALLPHVEDQAWFFDTELLVLAERCGLRIHEVPVDWVDDPDSRVDVVRTALADLRGIARLGPRAAAPRRRGSELQGLTACPMPRPRQSGPAPGRTTTRRP
;
A
#
# COMPACT_ATOMS: atom_id res chain seq x y z
N MET A 1 2.89 -15.67 21.97
CA MET A 1 1.85 -15.73 20.91
C MET A 1 2.55 -15.81 19.56
N ARG A 2 1.94 -16.47 18.57
CA ARG A 2 2.47 -16.42 17.19
C ARG A 2 2.13 -15.05 16.59
N PRO A 3 3.05 -14.42 15.85
CA PRO A 3 2.75 -13.18 15.15
C PRO A 3 1.57 -13.33 14.18
N THR A 4 0.79 -12.28 14.05
CA THR A 4 -0.38 -12.23 13.17
C THR A 4 -0.13 -11.30 11.98
N ILE A 5 -0.55 -11.71 10.79
CA ILE A 5 -0.39 -10.98 9.55
C ILE A 5 -1.77 -10.66 8.97
N GLU A 6 -2.06 -9.41 8.68
CA GLU A 6 -3.25 -9.01 7.94
C GLU A 6 -2.86 -8.59 6.52
N ILE A 7 -3.48 -9.23 5.53
CA ILE A 7 -3.24 -9.00 4.10
C ILE A 7 -4.46 -8.30 3.52
N ALA A 8 -4.36 -7.02 3.24
CA ALA A 8 -5.40 -6.27 2.57
C ALA A 8 -5.34 -6.46 1.04
N ILE A 9 -6.49 -6.70 0.42
CA ILE A 9 -6.67 -6.78 -1.03
C ILE A 9 -7.64 -5.66 -1.42
N PRO A 10 -7.15 -4.49 -1.86
CA PRO A 10 -8.01 -3.44 -2.37
C PRO A 10 -8.58 -3.84 -3.74
N VAL A 11 -9.91 -3.81 -3.88
CA VAL A 11 -10.62 -4.23 -5.11
C VAL A 11 -11.56 -3.13 -5.61
N TYR A 12 -11.75 -3.07 -6.93
CA TYR A 12 -12.74 -2.23 -7.58
C TYR A 12 -13.16 -2.83 -8.92
N ASP A 13 -14.41 -3.30 -9.01
CA ASP A 13 -14.98 -3.97 -10.19
C ASP A 13 -14.14 -5.20 -10.64
N GLU A 14 -13.94 -6.14 -9.71
CA GLU A 14 -13.09 -7.33 -9.86
C GLU A 14 -13.88 -8.65 -9.81
N GLU A 15 -15.14 -8.64 -10.28
CA GLU A 15 -16.01 -9.83 -10.23
C GLU A 15 -15.42 -11.06 -10.92
N ALA A 16 -14.59 -10.86 -11.97
CA ALA A 16 -14.02 -11.95 -12.74
C ALA A 16 -12.86 -12.67 -12.03
N THR A 17 -12.06 -11.94 -11.25
CA THR A 17 -10.79 -12.42 -10.70
C THR A 17 -10.84 -12.69 -9.19
N LEU A 18 -11.67 -11.96 -8.45
CA LEU A 18 -11.68 -11.92 -6.99
C LEU A 18 -11.77 -13.31 -6.35
N ALA A 19 -12.73 -14.14 -6.78
CA ALA A 19 -12.97 -15.43 -6.11
C ALA A 19 -11.79 -16.39 -6.25
N ALA A 20 -11.22 -16.49 -7.45
CA ALA A 20 -10.09 -17.37 -7.72
C ALA A 20 -8.83 -16.91 -6.96
N SER A 21 -8.57 -15.60 -6.97
CA SER A 21 -7.40 -14.99 -6.33
C SER A 21 -7.43 -15.13 -4.82
N VAL A 22 -8.57 -14.87 -4.18
CA VAL A 22 -8.69 -14.96 -2.72
C VAL A 22 -8.55 -16.42 -2.26
N ARG A 23 -9.19 -17.38 -2.92
CA ARG A 23 -9.03 -18.81 -2.57
C ARG A 23 -7.61 -19.30 -2.76
N ARG A 24 -6.95 -18.87 -3.86
CA ARG A 24 -5.54 -19.20 -4.11
C ARG A 24 -4.63 -18.63 -3.02
N LEU A 25 -4.84 -17.38 -2.63
CA LEU A 25 -4.07 -16.75 -1.56
C LEU A 25 -4.30 -17.42 -0.22
N ASP A 26 -5.55 -17.73 0.13
CA ASP A 26 -5.91 -18.38 1.38
C ASP A 26 -5.25 -19.76 1.50
N ALA A 27 -5.36 -20.60 0.46
CA ALA A 27 -4.71 -21.89 0.41
C ALA A 27 -3.19 -21.77 0.53
N PHE A 28 -2.57 -20.84 -0.24
CA PHE A 28 -1.14 -20.60 -0.17
C PHE A 28 -0.68 -20.19 1.24
N CYS A 29 -1.39 -19.28 1.87
CA CYS A 29 -1.07 -18.84 3.23
C CYS A 29 -1.21 -19.97 4.25
N GLY A 30 -2.25 -20.79 4.14
CA GLY A 30 -2.46 -21.97 4.99
C GLY A 30 -1.34 -22.99 4.91
N ASP A 31 -0.81 -23.21 3.70
CA ASP A 31 0.22 -24.21 3.44
C ASP A 31 1.66 -23.70 3.73
N HIS A 32 1.93 -22.39 3.54
CA HIS A 32 3.29 -21.90 3.50
C HIS A 32 3.65 -20.84 4.56
N LEU A 33 2.66 -20.20 5.21
CA LEU A 33 2.96 -19.24 6.27
C LEU A 33 3.01 -19.90 7.64
N PRO A 34 4.12 -19.81 8.37
CA PRO A 34 4.22 -20.34 9.74
C PRO A 34 3.57 -19.42 10.79
N TYR A 35 2.78 -18.43 10.36
CA TYR A 35 2.16 -17.39 11.17
C TYR A 35 0.63 -17.43 11.03
N SER A 36 -0.07 -16.91 12.03
CA SER A 36 -1.52 -16.66 11.88
C SER A 36 -1.75 -15.55 10.87
N PHE A 37 -2.74 -15.71 9.99
CA PHE A 37 -3.05 -14.72 8.97
C PHE A 37 -4.54 -14.43 8.86
N ARG A 38 -4.84 -13.26 8.29
CA ARG A 38 -6.16 -12.82 7.89
C ARG A 38 -6.09 -12.10 6.56
N ILE A 39 -7.01 -12.37 5.66
CA ILE A 39 -7.17 -11.68 4.39
C ILE A 39 -8.35 -10.73 4.52
N VAL A 40 -8.18 -9.46 4.13
CA VAL A 40 -9.25 -8.46 4.15
C VAL A 40 -9.49 -7.95 2.74
N ILE A 41 -10.61 -8.32 2.16
CA ILE A 41 -11.10 -7.79 0.89
C ILE A 41 -11.60 -6.36 1.17
N ALA A 42 -10.92 -5.36 0.61
CA ALA A 42 -11.25 -3.95 0.80
C ALA A 42 -11.89 -3.38 -0.48
N ASP A 43 -13.22 -3.44 -0.55
CA ASP A 43 -13.99 -3.03 -1.71
C ASP A 43 -14.12 -1.50 -1.79
N ASN A 44 -13.56 -0.92 -2.84
CA ASN A 44 -13.51 0.50 -3.13
C ASN A 44 -14.79 1.04 -3.80
N ALA A 45 -15.97 0.67 -3.29
CA ALA A 45 -17.27 1.05 -3.84
C ALA A 45 -17.53 0.46 -5.25
N SER A 46 -17.25 -0.83 -5.44
CA SER A 46 -17.52 -1.55 -6.70
C SER A 46 -18.99 -1.47 -7.11
N LEU A 47 -19.21 -1.46 -8.43
CA LEU A 47 -20.53 -1.35 -9.06
C LEU A 47 -21.01 -2.67 -9.67
N ASP A 48 -20.10 -3.63 -9.85
CA ASP A 48 -20.36 -4.97 -10.33
C ASP A 48 -20.68 -5.95 -9.19
N ARG A 49 -20.59 -7.26 -9.43
CA ARG A 49 -20.84 -8.31 -8.45
C ARG A 49 -19.69 -8.55 -7.44
N THR A 50 -18.66 -7.72 -7.44
CA THR A 50 -17.53 -7.80 -6.50
C THR A 50 -18.01 -7.88 -5.04
N ARG A 51 -19.05 -7.09 -4.69
CA ARG A 51 -19.62 -7.10 -3.35
C ARG A 51 -20.19 -8.47 -2.97
N GLU A 52 -21.06 -9.03 -3.81
CA GLU A 52 -21.72 -10.31 -3.54
C GLU A 52 -20.67 -11.43 -3.38
N ILE A 53 -19.65 -11.43 -4.25
CA ILE A 53 -18.56 -12.39 -4.23
C ILE A 53 -17.72 -12.23 -2.94
N GLY A 54 -17.40 -11.00 -2.57
CA GLY A 54 -16.60 -10.71 -1.36
C GLY A 54 -17.32 -11.12 -0.06
N GLU A 55 -18.63 -10.84 0.04
CA GLU A 55 -19.47 -11.25 1.18
C GLU A 55 -19.56 -12.80 1.25
N ALA A 56 -19.72 -13.47 0.09
CA ALA A 56 -19.74 -14.95 0.02
C ALA A 56 -18.40 -15.57 0.46
N LEU A 57 -17.26 -15.02 0.00
CA LEU A 57 -15.93 -15.51 0.40
C LEU A 57 -15.68 -15.34 1.90
N ALA A 58 -16.13 -14.22 2.48
CA ALA A 58 -16.01 -13.99 3.93
C ALA A 58 -16.89 -14.95 4.76
N ALA A 59 -17.99 -15.43 4.19
CA ALA A 59 -18.82 -16.47 4.83
C ALA A 59 -18.23 -17.89 4.66
N GLU A 60 -17.54 -18.14 3.54
CA GLU A 60 -16.96 -19.45 3.19
C GLU A 60 -15.63 -19.70 3.92
N LEU A 61 -14.76 -18.71 4.00
CA LEU A 61 -13.38 -18.84 4.46
C LEU A 61 -13.19 -18.10 5.81
N PRO A 62 -12.91 -18.82 6.91
CA PRO A 62 -12.76 -18.21 8.25
C PRO A 62 -11.62 -17.19 8.36
N SER A 63 -10.61 -17.29 7.50
CA SER A 63 -9.47 -16.39 7.41
C SER A 63 -9.78 -15.10 6.64
N VAL A 64 -10.93 -15.02 5.95
CA VAL A 64 -11.30 -13.92 5.06
C VAL A 64 -12.33 -13.00 5.71
N ALA A 65 -12.13 -11.70 5.58
CA ALA A 65 -13.11 -10.68 5.92
C ALA A 65 -13.38 -9.75 4.73
N TYR A 66 -14.56 -9.17 4.70
CA TYR A 66 -14.96 -8.21 3.68
C TYR A 66 -15.29 -6.86 4.30
N VAL A 67 -14.75 -5.79 3.70
CA VAL A 67 -15.01 -4.40 4.12
C VAL A 67 -15.34 -3.58 2.88
N ARG A 68 -16.54 -2.97 2.85
CA ARG A 68 -16.95 -2.04 1.79
C ARG A 68 -16.70 -0.59 2.18
N LEU A 69 -16.19 0.19 1.24
CA LEU A 69 -16.06 1.63 1.32
C LEU A 69 -17.20 2.30 0.53
N GLY A 70 -17.60 3.51 0.94
CA GLY A 70 -18.60 4.31 0.20
C GLY A 70 -18.02 5.10 -0.97
N GLU A 71 -16.68 5.21 -1.07
CA GLU A 71 -15.99 6.00 -2.07
C GLU A 71 -14.72 5.30 -2.57
N LYS A 72 -14.44 5.47 -3.87
CA LYS A 72 -13.25 4.92 -4.52
C LYS A 72 -11.96 5.58 -4.01
N GLY A 73 -10.94 4.76 -3.78
CA GLY A 73 -9.60 5.22 -3.42
C GLY A 73 -8.77 4.10 -2.79
N ARG A 74 -7.72 3.63 -3.51
CA ARG A 74 -6.84 2.57 -3.02
C ARG A 74 -6.21 2.91 -1.66
N GLY A 75 -5.65 4.11 -1.53
CA GLY A 75 -5.09 4.57 -0.26
C GLY A 75 -6.14 4.69 0.84
N ARG A 76 -7.37 5.09 0.50
CA ARG A 76 -8.51 5.12 1.43
C ARG A 76 -8.85 3.71 1.93
N ALA A 77 -8.85 2.72 1.05
CA ALA A 77 -9.11 1.34 1.40
C ALA A 77 -8.06 0.80 2.37
N LEU A 78 -6.79 0.95 2.04
CA LEU A 78 -5.68 0.52 2.90
C LEU A 78 -5.71 1.22 4.25
N ARG A 79 -5.94 2.53 4.29
CA ARG A 79 -6.08 3.30 5.53
C ARG A 79 -7.23 2.77 6.38
N ARG A 80 -8.38 2.48 5.78
CA ARG A 80 -9.55 1.95 6.50
C ARG A 80 -9.27 0.61 7.15
N VAL A 81 -8.64 -0.31 6.43
CA VAL A 81 -8.28 -1.63 6.93
C VAL A 81 -7.20 -1.51 8.00
N TRP A 82 -6.07 -0.91 7.67
CA TRP A 82 -4.91 -0.86 8.55
C TRP A 82 -5.10 -0.08 9.85
N SER A 83 -5.91 0.98 9.84
CA SER A 83 -6.18 1.73 11.07
C SER A 83 -6.98 0.93 12.12
N ARG A 84 -7.70 -0.11 11.68
CA ARG A 84 -8.57 -0.94 12.54
C ARG A 84 -8.00 -2.31 12.85
N SER A 85 -6.95 -2.70 12.17
CA SER A 85 -6.29 -3.99 12.36
C SER A 85 -5.63 -4.09 13.73
N ASP A 86 -5.66 -5.26 14.33
CA ASP A 86 -4.93 -5.62 15.55
C ASP A 86 -3.76 -6.58 15.28
N ALA A 87 -3.47 -6.85 13.99
CA ALA A 87 -2.35 -7.68 13.58
C ALA A 87 -0.99 -7.02 13.89
N ASP A 88 0.07 -7.83 13.96
CA ASP A 88 1.45 -7.38 14.19
C ASP A 88 2.08 -6.84 12.90
N VAL A 89 1.72 -7.42 11.76
CA VAL A 89 2.20 -7.03 10.43
C VAL A 89 1.01 -6.77 9.53
N LEU A 90 1.04 -5.62 8.85
CA LEU A 90 0.06 -5.19 7.87
C LEU A 90 0.68 -5.31 6.49
N ALA A 91 0.06 -6.09 5.62
CA ALA A 91 0.48 -6.27 4.23
C ALA A 91 -0.64 -5.89 3.28
N TYR A 92 -0.31 -5.65 2.02
CA TYR A 92 -1.28 -5.63 0.95
C TYR A 92 -0.69 -6.19 -0.35
N MET A 93 -1.57 -6.68 -1.20
CA MET A 93 -1.26 -7.09 -2.56
C MET A 93 -2.42 -6.79 -3.50
N ASP A 94 -2.10 -6.70 -4.79
CA ASP A 94 -3.11 -6.53 -5.83
C ASP A 94 -3.89 -7.84 -6.02
N VAL A 95 -5.17 -7.73 -6.38
CA VAL A 95 -6.09 -8.87 -6.48
C VAL A 95 -5.73 -9.83 -7.62
N ASP A 96 -5.07 -9.34 -8.67
CA ASP A 96 -4.63 -10.13 -9.83
C ASP A 96 -3.51 -11.13 -9.49
N LEU A 97 -2.92 -11.02 -8.29
CA LEU A 97 -1.78 -11.83 -7.84
C LEU A 97 -0.64 -11.85 -8.88
N SER A 98 -0.43 -10.73 -9.57
CA SER A 98 0.67 -10.54 -10.52
C SER A 98 2.04 -10.76 -9.91
N THR A 99 2.17 -10.58 -8.60
CA THR A 99 3.38 -10.91 -7.83
C THR A 99 3.33 -12.36 -7.35
N GLY A 100 4.42 -13.10 -7.55
CA GLY A 100 4.55 -14.49 -7.05
C GLY A 100 4.37 -14.56 -5.54
N LEU A 101 3.49 -15.44 -5.08
CA LEU A 101 3.14 -15.58 -3.65
C LEU A 101 4.32 -16.05 -2.81
N GLU A 102 5.29 -16.72 -3.40
CA GLU A 102 6.53 -17.20 -2.76
C GLU A 102 7.33 -16.05 -2.12
N ALA A 103 7.14 -14.82 -2.61
CA ALA A 103 7.76 -13.63 -2.05
C ALA A 103 7.10 -13.17 -0.72
N LEU A 104 5.94 -13.73 -0.33
CA LEU A 104 5.21 -13.27 0.86
C LEU A 104 5.98 -13.55 2.15
N LEU A 105 6.54 -14.73 2.32
CA LEU A 105 7.35 -15.04 3.51
C LEU A 105 8.63 -14.18 3.59
N PRO A 106 9.43 -14.02 2.52
CA PRO A 106 10.53 -13.06 2.47
C PRO A 106 10.12 -11.62 2.79
N LEU A 107 8.91 -11.20 2.40
CA LEU A 107 8.40 -9.85 2.65
C LEU A 107 8.12 -9.62 4.15
N VAL A 108 7.50 -10.57 4.83
CA VAL A 108 7.04 -10.39 6.22
C VAL A 108 8.07 -10.79 7.27
N ALA A 109 8.95 -11.74 6.99
CA ALA A 109 9.94 -12.23 7.95
C ALA A 109 10.87 -11.14 8.52
N PRO A 110 11.39 -10.18 7.74
CA PRO A 110 12.22 -9.08 8.27
C PRO A 110 11.46 -8.14 9.22
N LEU A 111 10.14 -8.04 9.06
CA LEU A 111 9.28 -7.23 9.92
C LEU A 111 9.03 -7.91 11.25
N ILE A 112 8.78 -9.20 11.22
CA ILE A 112 8.53 -10.03 12.40
C ILE A 112 9.81 -10.13 13.26
N SER A 113 10.97 -10.33 12.62
CA SER A 113 12.26 -10.37 13.31
C SER A 113 12.72 -9.01 13.85
N GLY A 114 12.05 -7.90 13.48
CA GLY A 114 12.46 -6.55 13.83
C GLY A 114 13.67 -6.02 13.06
N HIS A 115 14.13 -6.74 12.04
CA HIS A 115 15.22 -6.29 11.16
C HIS A 115 14.81 -5.03 10.38
N SER A 116 13.56 -4.93 9.94
CA SER A 116 13.05 -3.81 9.12
C SER A 116 11.70 -3.33 9.64
N ASP A 117 11.34 -2.11 9.27
CA ASP A 117 10.11 -1.44 9.69
C ASP A 117 9.02 -1.54 8.61
N LEU A 118 9.45 -1.49 7.33
CA LEU A 118 8.63 -1.75 6.16
C LEU A 118 9.35 -2.74 5.23
N ALA A 119 8.58 -3.36 4.33
CA ALA A 119 9.11 -4.20 3.27
C ALA A 119 8.31 -3.97 1.98
N ILE A 120 8.97 -4.01 0.84
CA ILE A 120 8.36 -3.85 -0.48
C ILE A 120 8.86 -4.91 -1.44
N GLY A 121 7.97 -5.38 -2.32
CA GLY A 121 8.38 -6.10 -3.51
C GLY A 121 9.01 -5.13 -4.51
N THR A 122 10.03 -5.57 -5.22
CA THR A 122 10.65 -4.77 -6.27
C THR A 122 10.82 -5.57 -7.55
N ARG A 123 10.30 -5.00 -8.64
CA ARG A 123 10.43 -5.52 -10.01
C ARG A 123 11.72 -5.06 -10.68
N LEU A 124 12.42 -4.11 -10.05
CA LEU A 124 13.62 -3.46 -10.61
C LEU A 124 14.93 -3.96 -10.01
N ALA A 125 14.88 -4.79 -8.98
CA ALA A 125 16.05 -5.36 -8.34
C ALA A 125 16.68 -6.50 -9.17
N ARG A 126 17.95 -6.77 -8.93
CA ARG A 126 18.61 -7.96 -9.47
C ARG A 126 17.94 -9.22 -8.91
N GLY A 127 17.59 -10.17 -9.79
CA GLY A 127 16.91 -11.40 -9.41
C GLY A 127 15.39 -11.38 -9.61
N ALA A 128 14.78 -10.21 -9.85
CA ALA A 128 13.38 -10.13 -10.25
C ALA A 128 13.19 -10.69 -11.67
N ARG A 129 12.17 -11.54 -11.84
CA ARG A 129 11.75 -12.06 -13.14
C ARG A 129 10.45 -11.38 -13.55
N VAL A 130 10.55 -10.42 -14.46
CA VAL A 130 9.43 -9.57 -14.83
C VAL A 130 9.03 -9.81 -16.27
N VAL A 131 7.80 -10.26 -16.48
CA VAL A 131 7.19 -10.41 -17.79
C VAL A 131 6.21 -9.27 -17.99
N ARG A 132 6.62 -8.24 -18.75
CA ARG A 132 5.76 -7.10 -19.09
C ARG A 132 6.18 -6.42 -20.39
N GLY A 133 5.25 -5.64 -20.95
CA GLY A 133 5.51 -4.89 -22.17
C GLY A 133 6.60 -3.82 -21.99
N PRO A 134 7.44 -3.57 -23.03
CA PRO A 134 8.59 -2.66 -22.93
C PRO A 134 8.17 -1.21 -22.61
N ARG A 135 6.99 -0.76 -23.03
CA ARG A 135 6.48 0.58 -22.74
C ARG A 135 6.25 0.77 -21.23
N ARG A 136 5.62 -0.20 -20.56
CA ARG A 136 5.38 -0.15 -19.11
C ARG A 136 6.69 -0.22 -18.32
N GLU A 137 7.67 -0.97 -18.79
CA GLU A 137 9.02 -1.03 -18.22
C GLU A 137 9.67 0.35 -18.22
N VAL A 138 9.70 1.01 -19.40
CA VAL A 138 10.31 2.35 -19.54
C VAL A 138 9.61 3.37 -18.65
N ILE A 139 8.28 3.40 -18.66
CA ILE A 139 7.49 4.34 -17.83
C ILE A 139 7.80 4.15 -16.34
N SER A 140 7.83 2.90 -15.87
CA SER A 140 8.14 2.60 -14.47
C SER A 140 9.56 3.03 -14.08
N ARG A 141 10.56 2.81 -14.93
CA ARG A 141 11.95 3.26 -14.68
C ARG A 141 12.04 4.79 -14.64
N ILE A 142 11.39 5.48 -15.58
CA ILE A 142 11.36 6.96 -15.62
C ILE A 142 10.70 7.49 -14.34
N TYR A 143 9.57 6.91 -13.94
CA TYR A 143 8.86 7.30 -12.72
C TYR A 143 9.73 7.15 -11.47
N ASN A 144 10.33 5.98 -11.26
CA ASN A 144 11.20 5.76 -10.11
C ASN A 144 12.43 6.68 -10.13
N ARG A 145 13.02 6.94 -11.32
CA ARG A 145 14.11 7.90 -11.45
C ARG A 145 13.67 9.33 -11.10
N LEU A 146 12.47 9.73 -11.48
CA LEU A 146 11.88 11.01 -11.09
C LEU A 146 11.74 11.12 -9.57
N LEU A 147 11.24 10.07 -8.90
CA LEU A 147 11.15 10.03 -7.44
C LEU A 147 12.53 10.16 -6.78
N HIS A 148 13.52 9.42 -7.26
CA HIS A 148 14.90 9.49 -6.74
C HIS A 148 15.46 10.91 -6.83
N LEU A 149 15.28 11.59 -7.98
CA LEU A 149 15.80 12.92 -8.21
C LEU A 149 15.04 14.00 -7.43
N SER A 150 13.70 13.89 -7.39
CA SER A 150 12.84 14.93 -6.81
C SER A 150 12.71 14.80 -5.29
N LEU A 151 12.59 13.58 -4.76
CA LEU A 151 12.34 13.32 -3.35
C LEU A 151 13.55 12.75 -2.61
N ARG A 152 14.64 12.46 -3.34
CA ARG A 152 15.86 11.81 -2.83
C ARG A 152 15.56 10.44 -2.19
N SER A 153 14.54 9.74 -2.72
CA SER A 153 14.18 8.39 -2.26
C SER A 153 15.28 7.38 -2.63
N ARG A 154 15.38 6.30 -1.86
CA ARG A 154 16.38 5.24 -2.07
C ARG A 154 15.75 3.93 -2.48
N PHE A 155 14.47 3.70 -2.13
CA PHE A 155 13.75 2.49 -2.51
C PHE A 155 13.63 2.38 -4.04
N SER A 156 13.74 1.17 -4.57
CA SER A 156 13.87 0.96 -6.02
C SER A 156 12.52 0.96 -6.75
N ASP A 157 11.43 0.53 -6.13
CA ASP A 157 10.11 0.39 -6.77
C ASP A 157 8.97 0.87 -5.88
N ALA A 158 8.51 2.09 -6.10
CA ALA A 158 7.39 2.67 -5.37
C ALA A 158 6.04 2.04 -5.74
N GLN A 159 5.90 1.55 -6.98
CA GLN A 159 4.62 1.17 -7.57
C GLN A 159 4.31 -0.32 -7.52
N CYS A 160 5.20 -1.16 -6.99
CA CYS A 160 4.90 -2.58 -6.82
C CYS A 160 3.74 -2.74 -5.82
N GLY A 161 2.64 -3.36 -6.26
CA GLY A 161 1.45 -3.65 -5.44
C GLY A 161 1.66 -4.79 -4.45
N PHE A 162 2.83 -4.85 -3.81
CA PHE A 162 3.19 -5.89 -2.86
C PHE A 162 4.06 -5.29 -1.77
N LYS A 163 3.45 -4.93 -0.65
CA LYS A 163 4.13 -4.23 0.45
C LYS A 163 3.62 -4.69 1.81
N ALA A 164 4.48 -4.54 2.81
CA ALA A 164 4.14 -4.80 4.20
C ALA A 164 4.86 -3.83 5.13
N GLY A 165 4.37 -3.73 6.37
CA GLY A 165 5.02 -2.99 7.44
C GLY A 165 4.57 -3.46 8.81
N ARG A 166 5.37 -3.16 9.82
CA ARG A 166 4.98 -3.39 11.21
C ARG A 166 3.76 -2.53 11.52
N ALA A 167 2.74 -3.09 12.14
CA ALA A 167 1.48 -2.41 12.40
C ALA A 167 1.68 -1.09 13.17
N ALA A 168 2.52 -1.09 14.20
CA ALA A 168 2.84 0.11 14.95
C ALA A 168 3.43 1.22 14.06
N THR A 169 4.36 0.85 13.16
CA THR A 169 4.99 1.77 12.21
C THR A 169 3.98 2.34 11.21
N ILE A 170 3.20 1.47 10.57
CA ILE A 170 2.17 1.88 9.60
C ILE A 170 1.17 2.83 10.27
N LYS A 171 0.62 2.44 11.43
CA LYS A 171 -0.38 3.26 12.15
C LYS A 171 0.17 4.63 12.57
N ALA A 172 1.45 4.72 12.92
CA ALA A 172 2.08 5.99 13.23
C ALA A 172 2.28 6.88 12.00
N LEU A 173 2.51 6.30 10.81
CA LEU A 173 2.67 7.04 9.55
C LEU A 173 1.33 7.47 8.93
N LEU A 174 0.27 6.66 9.06
CA LEU A 174 -1.03 6.89 8.43
C LEU A 174 -1.61 8.31 8.61
N PRO A 175 -1.56 8.96 9.80
CA PRO A 175 -2.06 10.32 9.97
C PRO A 175 -1.36 11.37 9.11
N HIS A 176 -0.16 11.08 8.63
CA HIS A 176 0.70 11.99 7.88
C HIS A 176 0.69 11.74 6.37
N VAL A 177 0.08 10.64 5.92
CA VAL A 177 -0.14 10.35 4.50
C VAL A 177 -1.42 11.09 4.08
N GLU A 178 -1.35 12.01 3.13
CA GLU A 178 -2.51 12.79 2.69
C GLU A 178 -3.25 12.15 1.51
N ASP A 179 -2.52 11.46 0.63
CA ASP A 179 -3.11 10.84 -0.56
C ASP A 179 -4.09 9.73 -0.21
N GLN A 180 -5.17 9.64 -0.96
CA GLN A 180 -6.23 8.64 -0.79
C GLN A 180 -6.34 7.69 -1.98
N ALA A 181 -5.49 7.89 -3.00
CA ALA A 181 -5.54 7.17 -4.27
C ALA A 181 -4.24 6.38 -4.52
N TRP A 182 -3.64 6.55 -5.69
CA TRP A 182 -2.48 5.77 -6.12
C TRP A 182 -1.15 6.25 -5.56
N PHE A 183 -1.00 7.54 -5.27
CA PHE A 183 0.23 8.09 -4.70
C PHE A 183 0.42 7.74 -3.21
N PHE A 184 -0.59 7.20 -2.56
CA PHE A 184 -0.56 6.75 -1.16
C PHE A 184 0.68 5.92 -0.84
N ASP A 185 1.02 4.95 -1.69
CA ASP A 185 2.15 4.05 -1.50
C ASP A 185 3.48 4.82 -1.53
N THR A 186 3.65 5.67 -2.52
CA THR A 186 4.85 6.49 -2.67
C THR A 186 5.01 7.43 -1.48
N GLU A 187 3.93 8.08 -1.06
CA GLU A 187 3.94 8.99 0.08
C GLU A 187 4.32 8.29 1.37
N LEU A 188 3.73 7.10 1.63
CA LEU A 188 4.04 6.29 2.80
C LEU A 188 5.53 5.92 2.86
N LEU A 189 6.11 5.46 1.73
CA LEU A 189 7.52 5.07 1.66
C LEU A 189 8.46 6.27 1.83
N VAL A 190 8.15 7.39 1.20
CA VAL A 190 8.95 8.63 1.33
C VAL A 190 8.94 9.13 2.78
N LEU A 191 7.78 9.10 3.44
CA LEU A 191 7.67 9.48 4.86
C LEU A 191 8.48 8.52 5.73
N ALA A 192 8.40 7.22 5.48
CA ALA A 192 9.18 6.22 6.21
C ALA A 192 10.68 6.47 6.08
N GLU A 193 11.20 6.70 4.88
CA GLU A 193 12.62 7.02 4.67
C GLU A 193 13.04 8.32 5.37
N ARG A 194 12.20 9.35 5.32
CA ARG A 194 12.45 10.63 5.99
C ARG A 194 12.52 10.51 7.50
N CYS A 195 11.77 9.55 8.06
CA CYS A 195 11.82 9.20 9.48
C CYS A 195 13.01 8.28 9.83
N GLY A 196 13.83 7.90 8.85
CA GLY A 196 14.98 7.00 9.06
C GLY A 196 14.59 5.54 9.30
N LEU A 197 13.36 5.15 8.94
CA LEU A 197 12.88 3.78 9.04
C LEU A 197 13.55 2.90 7.99
N ARG A 198 13.72 1.62 8.33
CA ARG A 198 14.36 0.64 7.45
C ARG A 198 13.32 0.02 6.54
N ILE A 199 13.55 0.15 5.23
CA ILE A 199 12.75 -0.49 4.18
C ILE A 199 13.55 -1.67 3.64
N HIS A 200 12.97 -2.87 3.70
CA HIS A 200 13.50 -4.08 3.09
C HIS A 200 12.93 -4.23 1.67
N GLU A 201 13.77 -4.60 0.71
CA GLU A 201 13.35 -4.80 -0.67
C GLU A 201 13.51 -6.27 -1.06
N VAL A 202 12.42 -6.86 -1.56
CA VAL A 202 12.37 -8.26 -1.99
C VAL A 202 12.23 -8.30 -3.49
N PRO A 203 13.21 -8.86 -4.24
CA PRO A 203 13.04 -9.13 -5.66
C PRO A 203 11.83 -10.05 -5.86
N VAL A 204 10.94 -9.69 -6.78
CA VAL A 204 9.71 -10.45 -7.01
C VAL A 204 9.61 -10.95 -8.45
N ASP A 205 9.06 -12.15 -8.61
CA ASP A 205 8.58 -12.62 -9.90
C ASP A 205 7.24 -11.93 -10.16
N TRP A 206 7.09 -11.33 -11.35
CA TRP A 206 5.94 -10.51 -11.68
C TRP A 206 5.51 -10.73 -13.14
N VAL A 207 4.22 -10.98 -13.31
CA VAL A 207 3.61 -11.16 -14.64
C VAL A 207 2.56 -10.09 -14.84
N ASP A 208 2.68 -9.32 -15.94
CA ASP A 208 1.75 -8.23 -16.25
C ASP A 208 0.36 -8.75 -16.58
N ASP A 209 -0.66 -8.15 -15.96
CA ASP A 209 -2.04 -8.35 -16.38
C ASP A 209 -2.33 -7.47 -17.61
N PRO A 210 -2.64 -8.07 -18.78
CA PRO A 210 -2.94 -7.32 -20.00
C PRO A 210 -4.22 -6.46 -19.87
N ASP A 211 -5.14 -6.84 -18.99
CA ASP A 211 -6.45 -6.19 -18.84
C ASP A 211 -6.46 -5.04 -17.80
N SER A 212 -5.29 -4.58 -17.40
CA SER A 212 -5.13 -3.49 -16.45
C SER A 212 -5.85 -2.21 -16.89
N ARG A 213 -6.81 -1.75 -16.05
CA ARG A 213 -7.67 -0.59 -16.29
C ARG A 213 -7.11 0.74 -15.74
N VAL A 214 -5.83 0.81 -15.45
CA VAL A 214 -5.21 2.02 -14.87
C VAL A 214 -5.03 3.09 -15.94
N ASP A 215 -5.66 4.25 -15.74
CA ASP A 215 -5.42 5.45 -16.55
C ASP A 215 -4.04 6.03 -16.22
N VAL A 216 -3.05 5.68 -17.04
CA VAL A 216 -1.65 6.05 -16.83
C VAL A 216 -1.46 7.56 -16.80
N VAL A 217 -2.15 8.33 -17.67
CA VAL A 217 -1.98 9.79 -17.77
C VAL A 217 -2.53 10.48 -16.53
N ARG A 218 -3.75 10.13 -16.13
CA ARG A 218 -4.39 10.70 -14.94
C ARG A 218 -3.61 10.37 -13.67
N THR A 219 -3.13 9.14 -13.56
CA THR A 219 -2.30 8.69 -12.43
C THR A 219 -0.98 9.46 -12.39
N ALA A 220 -0.28 9.62 -13.53
CA ALA A 220 0.97 10.37 -13.58
C ALA A 220 0.80 11.84 -13.16
N LEU A 221 -0.29 12.50 -13.57
CA LEU A 221 -0.58 13.88 -13.17
C LEU A 221 -0.88 13.99 -11.66
N ALA A 222 -1.59 13.02 -11.09
CA ALA A 222 -1.84 12.95 -9.65
C ALA A 222 -0.53 12.74 -8.88
N ASP A 223 0.31 11.86 -9.35
CA ASP A 223 1.63 11.56 -8.77
C ASP A 223 2.56 12.78 -8.80
N LEU A 224 2.59 13.55 -9.91
CA LEU A 224 3.37 14.79 -9.99
C LEU A 224 2.90 15.82 -8.95
N ARG A 225 1.60 15.95 -8.71
CA ARG A 225 1.07 16.82 -7.64
C ARG A 225 1.49 16.33 -6.26
N GLY A 226 1.47 15.02 -6.03
CA GLY A 226 1.96 14.40 -4.81
C GLY A 226 3.45 14.67 -4.57
N ILE A 227 4.28 14.51 -5.61
CA ILE A 227 5.71 14.82 -5.57
C ILE A 227 5.94 16.30 -5.22
N ALA A 228 5.23 17.22 -5.87
CA ALA A 228 5.32 18.66 -5.60
C ALA A 228 4.90 19.00 -4.16
N ARG A 229 3.85 18.34 -3.63
CA ARG A 229 3.39 18.52 -2.25
C ARG A 229 4.45 18.08 -1.24
N LEU A 230 5.06 16.90 -1.46
CA LEU A 230 6.11 16.40 -0.58
C LEU A 230 7.38 17.25 -0.64
N GLY A 231 7.70 17.83 -1.79
CA GLY A 231 8.86 18.69 -2.02
C GLY A 231 10.21 18.06 -1.67
N PRO A 232 11.32 18.64 -2.09
CA PRO A 232 12.65 18.19 -1.71
C PRO A 232 12.93 18.64 -0.26
N ARG A 233 12.75 17.77 0.72
CA ARG A 233 13.18 18.03 2.11
C ARG A 233 14.52 17.36 2.37
N ALA A 234 15.37 18.05 3.15
CA ALA A 234 16.61 17.47 3.64
C ALA A 234 16.30 16.16 4.38
N ALA A 235 17.05 15.09 4.08
CA ALA A 235 16.95 13.84 4.82
C ALA A 235 17.22 14.12 6.30
N ALA A 236 16.34 13.65 7.18
CA ALA A 236 16.61 13.70 8.60
C ALA A 236 17.93 12.96 8.91
N PRO A 237 18.74 13.45 9.85
CA PRO A 237 19.99 12.78 10.22
C PRO A 237 19.66 11.35 10.66
N ARG A 238 20.43 10.38 10.13
CA ARG A 238 20.33 8.96 10.48
C ARG A 238 20.49 8.80 11.99
N ARG A 239 19.39 8.58 12.72
CA ARG A 239 19.46 8.06 14.09
C ARG A 239 19.43 6.54 14.01
N ARG A 240 20.55 5.92 14.41
CA ARG A 240 20.59 4.51 14.83
C ARG A 240 19.81 4.43 16.14
N GLY A 241 18.84 3.58 16.22
CA GLY A 241 18.21 3.30 17.49
C GLY A 241 16.74 2.97 17.38
N SER A 242 16.47 1.80 17.84
CA SER A 242 15.22 1.19 18.23
C SER A 242 14.22 2.17 18.86
N GLU A 243 12.94 1.85 18.60
CA GLU A 243 11.75 2.32 19.30
C GLU A 243 11.01 3.52 18.71
N LEU A 244 9.71 3.41 18.77
CA LEU A 244 8.66 4.38 18.44
C LEU A 244 8.90 5.83 18.91
N GLN A 245 9.83 6.05 19.82
CA GLN A 245 10.28 7.38 20.26
C GLN A 245 10.90 8.22 19.14
N GLY A 246 11.40 7.59 18.06
CA GLY A 246 11.93 8.31 16.89
C GLY A 246 10.88 9.00 16.02
N LEU A 247 9.63 8.54 16.05
CA LEU A 247 8.55 9.13 15.24
C LEU A 247 8.10 10.50 15.76
N THR A 248 8.20 10.76 17.06
CA THR A 248 7.88 12.07 17.65
C THR A 248 8.89 13.15 17.29
N ALA A 249 10.11 12.77 16.90
CA ALA A 249 11.18 13.68 16.48
C ALA A 249 11.30 13.81 14.93
N CYS A 250 10.46 13.08 14.16
CA CYS A 250 10.45 13.16 12.70
C CYS A 250 9.88 14.51 12.27
N PRO A 251 10.54 15.28 11.35
CA PRO A 251 10.00 16.51 10.81
C PRO A 251 8.83 16.22 9.84
N MET A 252 7.69 15.83 10.41
CA MET A 252 6.47 15.56 9.67
C MET A 252 5.88 16.84 9.09
N PRO A 253 5.29 16.84 7.89
CA PRO A 253 4.51 17.96 7.40
C PRO A 253 3.35 18.20 8.37
N ARG A 254 3.14 19.44 8.81
CA ARG A 254 1.97 19.77 9.62
C ARG A 254 0.72 19.51 8.76
N PRO A 255 -0.30 18.80 9.30
CA PRO A 255 -1.57 18.68 8.58
C PRO A 255 -2.10 20.08 8.29
N ARG A 256 -2.50 20.32 7.04
CA ARG A 256 -3.18 21.57 6.69
C ARG A 256 -4.46 21.63 7.52
N GLN A 257 -4.59 22.65 8.37
CA GLN A 257 -5.84 22.96 9.01
C GLN A 257 -6.84 23.29 7.89
N SER A 258 -7.91 22.49 7.80
CA SER A 258 -9.06 22.81 6.95
C SER A 258 -9.61 24.14 7.43
N GLY A 259 -9.42 25.19 6.63
CA GLY A 259 -10.01 26.50 6.91
C GLY A 259 -11.54 26.36 7.02
N PRO A 260 -12.19 27.23 7.79
CA PRO A 260 -13.62 27.21 7.95
C PRO A 260 -14.31 27.34 6.59
N ALA A 261 -15.32 26.50 6.36
CA ALA A 261 -16.16 26.56 5.16
C ALA A 261 -16.74 27.96 4.99
N PRO A 262 -16.76 28.53 3.75
CA PRO A 262 -17.34 29.86 3.53
C PRO A 262 -18.80 29.84 3.94
N GLY A 263 -19.15 30.72 4.88
CA GLY A 263 -20.49 30.89 5.43
C GLY A 263 -21.50 31.17 4.32
N ARG A 264 -22.59 30.42 4.30
CA ARG A 264 -23.77 30.72 3.49
C ARG A 264 -24.37 32.04 3.97
N THR A 265 -24.20 33.07 3.17
CA THR A 265 -24.91 34.35 3.35
C THR A 265 -26.39 34.11 2.99
N THR A 266 -27.22 34.04 3.99
CA THR A 266 -28.68 34.12 3.82
C THR A 266 -29.06 35.58 3.52
N THR A 267 -29.26 35.90 2.26
CA THR A 267 -29.95 37.15 1.86
C THR A 267 -31.41 37.03 2.18
N ARG A 268 -31.85 37.68 3.26
CA ARG A 268 -33.26 38.10 3.43
C ARG A 268 -33.53 39.21 2.42
N ARG A 269 -34.52 39.04 1.59
CA ARG A 269 -35.19 40.14 0.86
C ARG A 269 -36.42 40.62 1.66
N PRO A 270 -36.75 41.90 1.54
CA PRO A 270 -37.83 42.55 2.25
C PRO A 270 -39.21 42.12 1.80
#